data_ecea29c4efccbb11766c7c0e4a505b57
#
_entry.id   ecea29c4efccbb11766c7c0e4a505b57
#
_cell.length_a   1.000
_cell.length_b   1.000
_cell.length_c   1.000
_cell.angle_alpha   90.00
_cell.angle_beta   90.00
_cell.angle_gamma   90.00
#
_symmetry.space_group_name_H-M   'P 1'
#
loop_
_entity.id
_entity.type
_entity.pdbx_description
1 polymer ?
#
loop_
_entity_poly.entity_id
_entity_poly.type
_entity_poly.pdbx_seq_one_letter_code
_entity_poly.pdbx_strand_id
1 'polypeptide(L)'
;MSYGKAIGMTQFEKNAVWQGTLSLMVLRTLMTMGEQHGYGIARRIEQTSEGRLSINYGTLYPALLKLEQEGLISSAWGVSDNNRKAKFYKLTRAGRKQIERDTRQWEETSAIMTRFLAANED
;
A
#
# COMPACT_ATOMS: atom_id res chain seq x y z
N MET A 1 -2.05 -25.11 -4.69
CA MET A 1 -3.46 -24.82 -4.58
C MET A 1 -3.67 -23.34 -4.53
N SER A 2 -4.47 -22.87 -5.42
CA SER A 2 -4.66 -21.43 -5.52
C SER A 2 -5.91 -20.93 -4.80
N TYR A 3 -6.80 -21.83 -4.42
CA TYR A 3 -8.05 -21.38 -3.82
C TYR A 3 -7.86 -20.71 -2.46
N GLY A 4 -6.77 -20.95 -1.76
CA GLY A 4 -6.50 -20.27 -0.52
C GLY A 4 -6.35 -18.76 -0.71
N LYS A 5 -5.96 -18.33 -1.89
CA LYS A 5 -5.78 -16.91 -2.18
C LYS A 5 -7.11 -16.19 -2.36
N ALA A 6 -8.14 -16.92 -2.75
CA ALA A 6 -9.43 -16.31 -3.01
C ALA A 6 -10.17 -15.97 -1.74
N ILE A 7 -9.87 -16.62 -0.63
CA ILE A 7 -10.64 -16.49 0.59
C ILE A 7 -9.90 -15.92 1.78
N GLY A 8 -8.64 -15.50 1.58
CA GLY A 8 -7.90 -14.93 2.68
C GLY A 8 -6.57 -14.39 2.23
N MET A 9 -5.81 -13.93 3.21
CA MET A 9 -4.49 -13.40 2.95
C MET A 9 -3.51 -14.54 2.71
N THR A 10 -2.63 -14.37 1.74
CA THR A 10 -1.54 -15.29 1.52
C THR A 10 -0.55 -15.19 2.68
N GLN A 11 0.34 -16.16 2.80
CA GLN A 11 1.38 -16.09 3.82
C GLN A 11 2.24 -14.84 3.64
N PHE A 12 2.51 -14.48 2.39
CA PHE A 12 3.26 -13.28 2.08
C PHE A 12 2.53 -12.02 2.58
N GLU A 13 1.22 -11.93 2.36
CA GLU A 13 0.45 -10.76 2.76
C GLU A 13 0.33 -10.61 4.26
N LYS A 14 0.46 -11.69 5.01
CA LYS A 14 0.41 -11.64 6.47
C LYS A 14 1.73 -11.19 7.08
N ASN A 15 2.77 -11.15 6.29
CA ASN A 15 4.10 -10.77 6.75
C ASN A 15 4.12 -9.29 7.16
N ALA A 16 4.78 -9.00 8.29
CA ALA A 16 4.85 -7.62 8.79
C ALA A 16 5.57 -6.70 7.81
N VAL A 17 6.58 -7.21 7.12
CA VAL A 17 7.30 -6.45 6.10
C VAL A 17 6.36 -6.10 4.96
N TRP A 18 5.54 -7.05 4.54
CA TRP A 18 4.56 -6.82 3.49
C TRP A 18 3.56 -5.73 3.90
N GLN A 19 3.08 -5.80 5.14
CA GLN A 19 2.09 -4.83 5.60
C GLN A 19 2.67 -3.43 5.64
N GLY A 20 3.91 -3.27 6.08
CA GLY A 20 4.56 -1.98 6.05
C GLY A 20 4.77 -1.48 4.63
N THR A 21 5.14 -2.38 3.75
CA THR A 21 5.33 -2.07 2.34
C THR A 21 4.01 -1.65 1.69
N LEU A 22 2.92 -2.35 2.01
CA LEU A 22 1.61 -2.00 1.48
C LEU A 22 1.20 -0.60 1.93
N SER A 23 1.44 -0.26 3.19
CA SER A 23 1.12 1.08 3.69
C SER A 23 1.85 2.15 2.89
N LEU A 24 3.14 1.95 2.64
CA LEU A 24 3.92 2.91 1.85
C LEU A 24 3.39 3.01 0.43
N MET A 25 3.02 1.87 -0.18
CA MET A 25 2.46 1.87 -1.53
C MET A 25 1.14 2.65 -1.58
N VAL A 26 0.30 2.50 -0.57
CA VAL A 26 -0.96 3.25 -0.51
C VAL A 26 -0.68 4.74 -0.40
N LEU A 27 0.20 5.13 0.52
CA LEU A 27 0.52 6.54 0.71
C LEU A 27 1.12 7.15 -0.55
N ARG A 28 2.05 6.45 -1.20
CA ARG A 28 2.66 6.94 -2.44
C ARG A 28 1.63 7.05 -3.55
N THR A 29 0.70 6.11 -3.63
CA THR A 29 -0.35 6.16 -4.64
C THR A 29 -1.19 7.43 -4.46
N LEU A 30 -1.56 7.72 -3.23
CA LEU A 30 -2.35 8.93 -2.97
C LEU A 30 -1.54 10.20 -3.21
N MET A 31 -0.24 10.16 -2.98
CA MET A 31 0.61 11.31 -3.26
C MET A 31 0.69 11.60 -4.75
N THR A 32 0.81 10.57 -5.57
CA THR A 32 1.00 10.75 -7.01
C THR A 32 -0.30 10.94 -7.77
N MET A 33 -1.37 10.30 -7.34
CA MET A 33 -2.65 10.36 -8.05
C MET A 33 -3.61 11.38 -7.46
N GLY A 34 -3.40 11.80 -6.21
CA GLY A 34 -4.37 12.60 -5.52
C GLY A 34 -5.46 11.72 -4.93
N GLU A 35 -6.60 12.31 -4.65
CA GLU A 35 -7.71 11.63 -4.02
C GLU A 35 -8.20 10.45 -4.84
N GLN A 36 -8.42 9.30 -4.18
CA GLN A 36 -8.82 8.07 -4.85
C GLN A 36 -9.71 7.22 -3.96
N HIS A 37 -10.62 6.47 -4.56
CA HIS A 37 -11.34 5.42 -3.84
C HIS A 37 -10.50 4.15 -3.80
N GLY A 38 -10.94 3.18 -2.97
CA GLY A 38 -10.15 1.96 -2.76
C GLY A 38 -9.86 1.19 -4.03
N TYR A 39 -10.83 1.10 -4.92
CA TYR A 39 -10.62 0.41 -6.19
C TYR A 39 -9.50 1.04 -7.00
N GLY A 40 -9.48 2.37 -7.06
CA GLY A 40 -8.44 3.08 -7.79
C GLY A 40 -7.06 2.88 -7.19
N ILE A 41 -6.99 2.83 -5.86
CA ILE A 41 -5.72 2.57 -5.18
C ILE A 41 -5.22 1.17 -5.53
N ALA A 42 -6.08 0.16 -5.43
CA ALA A 42 -5.70 -1.21 -5.72
C ALA A 42 -5.23 -1.37 -7.16
N ARG A 43 -5.97 -0.78 -8.10
CA ARG A 43 -5.60 -0.86 -9.51
C ARG A 43 -4.24 -0.21 -9.78
N ARG A 44 -3.98 0.93 -9.16
CA ARG A 44 -2.71 1.61 -9.39
C ARG A 44 -1.54 0.81 -8.84
N ILE A 45 -1.72 0.18 -7.68
CA ILE A 45 -0.67 -0.67 -7.12
C ILE A 45 -0.41 -1.85 -8.06
N GLU A 46 -1.48 -2.46 -8.58
CA GLU A 46 -1.33 -3.54 -9.52
C GLU A 46 -0.59 -3.09 -10.78
N GLN A 47 -0.98 -1.95 -11.34
CA GLN A 47 -0.34 -1.41 -12.52
C GLN A 47 1.13 -1.09 -12.29
N THR A 48 1.42 -0.44 -11.16
CA THR A 48 2.79 -0.05 -10.85
C THR A 48 3.69 -1.26 -10.64
N SER A 49 3.13 -2.34 -10.09
CA SER A 49 3.88 -3.57 -9.90
C SER A 49 3.94 -4.43 -11.16
N GLU A 50 3.37 -3.95 -12.25
CA GLU A 50 3.32 -4.68 -13.53
C GLU A 50 2.64 -6.04 -13.36
N GLY A 51 1.56 -6.05 -12.60
CA GLY A 51 0.77 -7.25 -12.38
C GLY A 51 1.32 -8.22 -11.36
N ARG A 52 2.46 -7.90 -10.74
CA ARG A 52 3.06 -8.81 -9.77
C ARG A 52 2.33 -8.82 -8.43
N LEU A 53 1.63 -7.73 -8.13
CA LEU A 53 0.83 -7.65 -6.92
C LEU A 53 -0.63 -7.51 -7.31
N SER A 54 -1.45 -8.34 -6.69
CA SER A 54 -2.89 -8.26 -6.83
C SER A 54 -3.45 -8.12 -5.42
N ILE A 55 -3.95 -6.94 -5.13
CA ILE A 55 -4.38 -6.61 -3.77
C ILE A 55 -5.87 -6.87 -3.64
N ASN A 56 -6.24 -7.82 -2.79
CA ASN A 56 -7.65 -8.02 -2.54
C ASN A 56 -8.15 -7.02 -1.49
N TYR A 57 -9.45 -6.79 -1.50
CA TYR A 57 -10.02 -5.76 -0.64
C TYR A 57 -10.02 -6.15 0.83
N GLY A 58 -10.00 -7.46 1.10
CA GLY A 58 -9.87 -7.93 2.47
C GLY A 58 -8.53 -7.56 3.10
N THR A 59 -7.53 -7.30 2.29
CA THR A 59 -6.23 -6.83 2.74
C THR A 59 -6.15 -5.30 2.70
N LEU A 60 -6.70 -4.70 1.66
CA LEU A 60 -6.58 -3.27 1.44
C LEU A 60 -7.36 -2.45 2.47
N TYR A 61 -8.63 -2.80 2.72
CA TYR A 61 -9.45 -1.96 3.58
C TYR A 61 -8.99 -1.90 5.02
N PRO A 62 -8.51 -2.99 5.64
CA PRO A 62 -7.91 -2.87 6.96
C PRO A 62 -6.68 -1.95 6.98
N ALA A 63 -5.88 -1.97 5.91
CA ALA A 63 -4.73 -1.09 5.81
C ALA A 63 -5.16 0.37 5.71
N LEU A 64 -6.20 0.64 4.92
CA LEU A 64 -6.74 2.00 4.81
C LEU A 64 -7.29 2.48 6.15
N LEU A 65 -8.01 1.62 6.85
CA LEU A 65 -8.56 1.97 8.15
C LEU A 65 -7.45 2.32 9.13
N LYS A 66 -6.39 1.52 9.15
CA LYS A 66 -5.27 1.77 10.06
C LYS A 66 -4.60 3.10 9.74
N LEU A 67 -4.36 3.38 8.46
CA LEU A 67 -3.74 4.63 8.05
C LEU A 67 -4.61 5.83 8.41
N GLU A 68 -5.92 5.68 8.29
CA GLU A 68 -6.84 6.73 8.67
C GLU A 68 -6.84 6.96 10.18
N GLN A 69 -6.81 5.89 10.94
CA GLN A 69 -6.75 5.97 12.40
C GLN A 69 -5.46 6.64 12.87
N GLU A 70 -4.39 6.45 12.12
CA GLU A 70 -3.11 7.07 12.42
C GLU A 70 -3.01 8.51 11.92
N GLY A 71 -4.05 8.99 11.25
CA GLY A 71 -4.08 10.36 10.76
C GLY A 71 -3.23 10.60 9.52
N LEU A 72 -2.82 9.54 8.82
CA LEU A 72 -1.97 9.67 7.64
C LEU A 72 -2.76 9.86 6.37
N ILE A 73 -4.03 9.45 6.37
CA ILE A 73 -4.98 9.71 5.30
C ILE A 73 -6.30 10.13 5.92
N SER A 74 -7.12 10.79 5.12
CA SER A 74 -8.48 11.13 5.51
C SER A 74 -9.42 10.58 4.44
N SER A 75 -10.71 10.50 4.77
CA SER A 75 -11.68 9.97 3.83
C SER A 75 -12.97 10.74 3.87
N ALA A 76 -13.69 10.68 2.76
CA ALA A 76 -15.02 11.28 2.64
C ALA A 76 -15.80 10.53 1.58
N TRP A 77 -17.11 10.47 1.75
CA TRP A 77 -17.98 9.86 0.77
C TRP A 77 -18.13 10.76 -0.44
N GLY A 78 -18.17 10.15 -1.62
CA GLY A 78 -18.36 10.86 -2.86
C GLY A 78 -19.01 9.96 -3.89
N VAL A 79 -18.95 10.37 -5.14
CA VAL A 79 -19.54 9.63 -6.26
C VAL A 79 -18.44 9.30 -7.24
N SER A 80 -18.33 8.02 -7.57
CA SER A 80 -17.32 7.52 -8.50
C SER A 80 -17.75 7.77 -9.95
N ASP A 81 -16.83 7.49 -10.88
CA ASP A 81 -17.07 7.71 -12.30
C ASP A 81 -18.29 6.97 -12.83
N ASN A 82 -18.59 5.80 -12.28
CA ASN A 82 -19.79 5.07 -12.71
C ASN A 82 -20.99 5.39 -11.82
N ASN A 83 -21.01 6.57 -11.28
CA ASN A 83 -22.15 7.13 -10.56
C ASN A 83 -22.54 6.30 -9.33
N ARG A 84 -21.56 5.72 -8.66
CA ARG A 84 -21.77 4.95 -7.45
C ARG A 84 -21.18 5.67 -6.24
N LYS A 85 -21.86 5.53 -5.12
CA LYS A 85 -21.36 6.06 -3.87
C LYS A 85 -20.09 5.32 -3.48
N ALA A 86 -19.04 6.07 -3.18
CA ALA A 86 -17.75 5.49 -2.83
C ALA A 86 -17.04 6.35 -1.80
N LYS A 87 -16.22 5.71 -0.99
CA LYS A 87 -15.40 6.43 -0.03
C LYS A 87 -14.08 6.78 -0.70
N PHE A 88 -13.75 8.07 -0.67
CA PHE A 88 -12.53 8.58 -1.28
C PHE A 88 -11.52 8.91 -0.20
N TYR A 89 -10.27 8.57 -0.47
CA TYR A 89 -9.16 8.73 0.47
C TYR A 89 -8.20 9.79 -0.04
N LYS A 90 -7.62 10.53 0.88
CA LYS A 90 -6.75 11.63 0.55
C LYS A 90 -5.58 11.66 1.53
N LEU A 91 -4.39 11.97 1.02
CA LEU A 91 -3.19 12.04 1.85
C LEU A 91 -3.27 13.28 2.73
N THR A 92 -2.88 13.14 4.01
CA THR A 92 -2.78 14.27 4.91
C THR A 92 -1.35 14.81 4.94
N ARG A 93 -1.17 15.94 5.62
CA ARG A 93 0.17 16.49 5.82
C ARG A 93 1.06 15.49 6.59
N ALA A 94 0.51 14.87 7.61
CA ALA A 94 1.24 13.85 8.36
C ALA A 94 1.61 12.67 7.49
N GLY A 95 0.71 12.32 6.55
CA GLY A 95 0.99 11.24 5.60
C GLY A 95 2.17 11.57 4.70
N ARG A 96 2.29 12.82 4.26
CA ARG A 96 3.43 13.22 3.45
C ARG A 96 4.74 13.07 4.20
N LYS A 97 4.75 13.44 5.47
CA LYS A 97 5.95 13.29 6.30
C LYS A 97 6.28 11.83 6.53
N GLN A 98 5.25 11.01 6.69
CA GLN A 98 5.45 9.58 6.87
C GLN A 98 6.10 8.94 5.65
N ILE A 99 5.69 9.37 4.46
CA ILE A 99 6.30 8.86 3.23
C ILE A 99 7.80 9.13 3.22
N GLU A 100 8.22 10.32 3.63
CA GLU A 100 9.64 10.66 3.65
C GLU A 100 10.41 9.74 4.59
N ARG A 101 9.88 9.51 5.79
CA ARG A 101 10.51 8.62 6.77
C ARG A 101 10.57 7.19 6.26
N ASP A 102 9.45 6.69 5.73
CA ASP A 102 9.38 5.32 5.26
C ASP A 102 10.29 5.08 4.06
N THR A 103 10.39 6.08 3.18
CA THR A 103 11.25 5.97 2.02
C THR A 103 12.72 5.87 2.44
N ARG A 104 13.13 6.71 3.38
CA ARG A 104 14.51 6.66 3.88
C ARG A 104 14.79 5.33 4.56
N GLN A 105 13.85 4.86 5.35
CA GLN A 105 14.03 3.59 6.04
C GLN A 105 14.13 2.43 5.07
N TRP A 106 13.30 2.45 4.05
CA TRP A 106 13.32 1.42 3.02
C TRP A 106 14.65 1.42 2.25
N GLU A 107 15.12 2.61 1.89
CA GLU A 107 16.39 2.74 1.17
C GLU A 107 17.55 2.24 2.02
N GLU A 108 17.55 2.58 3.29
CA GLU A 108 18.59 2.12 4.19
C GLU A 108 18.56 0.61 4.37
N THR A 109 17.38 0.07 4.60
CA THR A 109 17.21 -1.37 4.76
C THR A 109 17.63 -2.11 3.49
N SER A 110 17.25 -1.60 2.33
CA SER A 110 17.64 -2.22 1.06
C SER A 110 19.15 -2.22 0.87
N ALA A 111 19.81 -1.11 1.23
CA ALA A 111 21.25 -1.01 1.10
C ALA A 111 21.95 -2.02 2.01
N ILE A 112 21.45 -2.17 3.23
CA ILE A 112 22.00 -3.15 4.17
C ILE A 112 21.80 -4.55 3.64
N MET A 113 20.60 -4.88 3.18
CA MET A 113 20.32 -6.20 2.64
C MET A 113 21.18 -6.53 1.43
N THR A 114 21.41 -5.54 0.58
CA THR A 114 22.27 -5.73 -0.58
C THR A 114 23.66 -6.17 -0.15
N ARG A 115 24.18 -5.57 0.91
CA ARG A 115 25.49 -5.96 1.42
C ARG A 115 25.50 -7.40 1.93
N PHE A 116 24.46 -7.81 2.63
CA PHE A 116 24.37 -9.16 3.13
C PHE A 116 24.29 -10.18 2.00
N LEU A 117 23.51 -9.86 0.98
CA LEU A 117 23.32 -10.79 -0.13
C LEU A 117 24.54 -10.87 -1.05
N ALA A 118 25.33 -9.82 -1.10
CA ALA A 118 26.55 -9.81 -1.91
C ALA A 118 27.76 -10.34 -1.17
N ALA A 119 27.73 -10.37 0.15
CA ALA A 119 28.86 -10.80 0.95
C ALA A 119 29.04 -12.31 0.83
N ASN A 120 30.28 -12.76 0.99
CA ASN A 120 30.61 -14.21 1.06
C ASN A 120 30.33 -14.97 -0.21
N GLU A 121 30.39 -14.30 -1.33
CA GLU A 121 30.28 -14.97 -2.60
C GLU A 121 31.57 -15.73 -2.94
N ASP A 122 32.61 -15.45 -2.25
CA ASP A 122 33.92 -16.10 -2.48
C ASP A 122 33.98 -17.49 -1.98
#